data_b1652476419e5c3a4ac5a591c662bc34
#
_entry.id   b1652476419e5c3a4ac5a591c662bc34
#
_cell.length_a   1.000
_cell.length_b   1.000
_cell.length_c   1.000
_cell.angle_alpha   90.00
_cell.angle_beta   90.00
_cell.angle_gamma   90.00
#
_symmetry.space_group_name_H-M   'P 1'
#
loop_
_entity.id
_entity.type
_entity.pdbx_description
1 polymer ?
#
loop_
_entity_poly.entity_id
_entity_poly.type
_entity_poly.pdbx_seq_one_letter_code
_entity_poly.pdbx_strand_id
1 'polypeptide(L)'
;TPEKEENINRGKWAGGLNFIPNIDYTYDGVMRSFEQSLNRLAVSKIDICLIHDVDKYTHGDKVDNYFKTAMNGAYKAISKLKEEKVIKAIGVGLNDSDICKRFTEEGEFDCILLAGRYTLLDQSALEDFIPIAEEKNIGIILAGVFNSGILAKGIGDNVTFFYDKIPENI
;
A
#
# COMPACT_ATOMS: atom_id res chain seq x y z
N THR A 1 11.05 13.88 -7.77
CA THR A 1 11.78 14.85 -8.60
C THR A 1 11.08 16.20 -8.50
N PRO A 2 11.79 17.33 -8.26
CA PRO A 2 11.21 18.66 -8.29
C PRO A 2 10.66 18.97 -9.68
N GLU A 3 9.47 19.60 -9.74
CA GLU A 3 8.80 19.95 -10.99
C GLU A 3 8.10 21.30 -10.85
N LYS A 4 7.85 21.99 -11.98
CA LYS A 4 7.04 23.21 -11.97
C LYS A 4 5.60 22.87 -11.60
N GLU A 5 4.93 23.73 -10.83
CA GLU A 5 3.59 23.47 -10.31
C GLU A 5 2.57 23.18 -11.42
N GLU A 6 2.69 23.84 -12.57
CA GLU A 6 1.84 23.65 -13.74
C GLU A 6 1.92 22.26 -14.39
N ASN A 7 3.02 21.52 -14.15
CA ASN A 7 3.27 20.20 -14.73
C ASN A 7 2.90 19.05 -13.76
N ILE A 8 2.46 19.38 -12.53
CA ILE A 8 2.22 18.37 -11.51
C ILE A 8 0.78 17.88 -11.57
N ASN A 9 0.60 16.65 -12.00
CA ASN A 9 -0.67 15.95 -11.83
C ASN A 9 -0.73 15.36 -10.40
N ARG A 10 -1.46 16.01 -9.51
CA ARG A 10 -1.67 15.54 -8.13
C ARG A 10 -2.81 14.51 -8.02
N GLY A 11 -3.47 14.18 -9.14
CA GLY A 11 -4.62 13.27 -9.13
C GLY A 11 -5.71 13.75 -8.16
N LYS A 12 -6.09 12.86 -7.25
CA LYS A 12 -7.09 13.13 -6.20
C LYS A 12 -6.50 13.80 -4.95
N TRP A 13 -5.20 14.05 -4.92
CA TRP A 13 -4.47 14.60 -3.78
C TRP A 13 -4.16 16.08 -3.99
N ALA A 14 -4.51 16.93 -3.03
CA ALA A 14 -4.26 18.37 -3.07
C ALA A 14 -3.24 18.79 -2.00
N GLY A 15 -2.60 19.95 -2.23
CA GLY A 15 -1.76 20.62 -1.23
C GLY A 15 -0.38 19.99 -1.00
N GLY A 16 0.06 19.07 -1.83
CA GLY A 16 1.39 18.50 -1.76
C GLY A 16 2.49 19.43 -2.26
N LEU A 17 3.74 19.12 -1.93
CA LEU A 17 4.92 19.79 -2.47
C LEU A 17 5.05 19.57 -3.99
N ASN A 18 5.85 20.41 -4.66
CA ASN A 18 6.07 20.36 -6.11
C ASN A 18 7.05 19.22 -6.49
N PHE A 19 6.64 17.97 -6.19
CA PHE A 19 7.37 16.77 -6.56
C PHE A 19 6.47 15.82 -7.34
N ILE A 20 7.02 15.19 -8.36
CA ILE A 20 6.39 14.05 -9.04
C ILE A 20 6.82 12.77 -8.32
N PRO A 21 5.88 11.91 -7.89
CA PRO A 21 6.21 10.61 -7.34
C PRO A 21 6.99 9.78 -8.38
N ASN A 22 8.06 9.15 -7.94
CA ASN A 22 8.80 8.19 -8.75
C ASN A 22 8.67 6.82 -8.11
N ILE A 23 7.89 5.94 -8.71
CA ILE A 23 7.68 4.59 -8.23
C ILE A 23 8.86 3.73 -8.67
N ASP A 24 9.60 3.20 -7.69
CA ASP A 24 10.80 2.39 -7.92
C ASP A 24 10.85 1.24 -6.92
N TYR A 25 10.48 0.03 -7.37
CA TYR A 25 10.51 -1.19 -6.58
C TYR A 25 11.83 -1.96 -6.67
N THR A 26 12.85 -1.36 -7.27
CA THR A 26 14.19 -1.96 -7.26
C THR A 26 14.79 -1.95 -5.85
N TYR A 27 15.75 -2.80 -5.60
CA TYR A 27 16.48 -2.84 -4.32
C TYR A 27 17.03 -1.46 -3.94
N ASP A 28 17.76 -0.82 -4.85
CA ASP A 28 18.38 0.49 -4.61
C ASP A 28 17.32 1.61 -4.45
N GLY A 29 16.21 1.52 -5.19
CA GLY A 29 15.08 2.43 -5.08
C GLY A 29 14.47 2.39 -3.68
N VAL A 30 14.25 1.20 -3.15
CA VAL A 30 13.71 1.01 -1.80
C VAL A 30 14.69 1.46 -0.72
N MET A 31 15.98 1.14 -0.84
CA MET A 31 16.99 1.61 0.12
C MET A 31 17.05 3.14 0.17
N ARG A 32 17.05 3.83 -0.98
CA ARG A 32 16.95 5.30 -1.04
C ARG A 32 15.67 5.82 -0.41
N SER A 33 14.53 5.17 -0.67
CA SER A 33 13.23 5.57 -0.10
C SER A 33 13.22 5.43 1.41
N PHE A 34 13.82 4.37 1.94
CA PHE A 34 13.98 4.14 3.38
C PHE A 34 14.78 5.26 4.04
N GLU A 35 15.97 5.57 3.51
CA GLU A 35 16.82 6.67 4.01
C GLU A 35 16.13 8.03 3.95
N GLN A 36 15.46 8.32 2.83
CA GLN A 36 14.68 9.54 2.68
C GLN A 36 13.51 9.61 3.67
N SER A 37 12.91 8.48 4.03
CA SER A 37 11.82 8.43 5.00
C SER A 37 12.31 8.76 6.41
N LEU A 38 13.46 8.24 6.83
CA LEU A 38 14.11 8.62 8.09
C LEU A 38 14.33 10.14 8.16
N ASN A 39 14.86 10.71 7.07
CA ASN A 39 15.11 12.16 6.98
C ASN A 39 13.80 12.99 7.01
N ARG A 40 12.78 12.60 6.23
CA ARG A 40 11.50 13.34 6.17
C ARG A 40 10.74 13.26 7.48
N LEU A 41 10.78 12.13 8.17
CA LEU A 41 10.12 11.93 9.46
C LEU A 41 10.93 12.50 10.62
N ALA A 42 12.21 12.86 10.38
CA ALA A 42 13.16 13.29 11.41
C ALA A 42 13.28 12.28 12.57
N VAL A 43 13.30 10.98 12.22
CA VAL A 43 13.45 9.89 13.19
C VAL A 43 14.71 9.10 12.91
N SER A 44 15.27 8.49 13.94
CA SER A 44 16.45 7.62 13.83
C SER A 44 16.10 6.17 13.52
N LYS A 45 14.80 5.81 13.54
CA LYS A 45 14.34 4.44 13.43
C LYS A 45 12.94 4.36 12.81
N ILE A 46 12.76 3.35 11.98
CA ILE A 46 11.47 2.89 11.46
C ILE A 46 11.31 1.43 11.87
N ASP A 47 10.17 1.04 12.41
CA ASP A 47 9.94 -0.31 12.91
C ASP A 47 9.33 -1.22 11.84
N ILE A 48 8.48 -0.69 10.95
CA ILE A 48 7.77 -1.47 9.93
C ILE A 48 7.98 -0.82 8.56
N CYS A 49 8.35 -1.61 7.56
CA CYS A 49 8.40 -1.19 6.17
C CYS A 49 7.39 -1.96 5.32
N LEU A 50 6.61 -1.24 4.51
CA LEU A 50 5.60 -1.81 3.63
C LEU A 50 5.95 -1.51 2.17
N ILE A 51 5.87 -2.53 1.30
CA ILE A 51 5.85 -2.35 -0.16
C ILE A 51 4.45 -1.84 -0.50
N HIS A 52 4.34 -0.73 -1.23
CA HIS A 52 3.08 -0.01 -1.40
C HIS A 52 2.59 -0.02 -2.85
N ASP A 53 1.26 -0.14 -3.02
CA ASP A 53 0.55 0.05 -4.30
C ASP A 53 1.06 -0.79 -5.49
N VAL A 54 1.47 -2.03 -5.26
CA VAL A 54 1.74 -2.99 -6.35
C VAL A 54 0.42 -3.64 -6.77
N ASP A 55 -0.48 -2.87 -7.33
CA ASP A 55 -1.83 -3.31 -7.69
C ASP A 55 -2.24 -2.88 -9.10
N LYS A 56 -3.37 -3.41 -9.57
CA LYS A 56 -3.91 -3.12 -10.88
C LYS A 56 -4.43 -1.68 -10.99
N TYR A 57 -4.89 -1.09 -9.90
CA TYR A 57 -5.36 0.30 -9.87
C TYR A 57 -4.22 1.26 -10.21
N THR A 58 -3.03 1.00 -9.65
CA THR A 58 -1.84 1.85 -9.84
C THR A 58 -1.13 1.57 -11.16
N HIS A 59 -1.03 0.29 -11.56
CA HIS A 59 -0.15 -0.14 -12.66
C HIS A 59 -0.88 -0.68 -13.90
N GLY A 60 -2.22 -0.84 -13.83
CA GLY A 60 -2.99 -1.39 -14.94
C GLY A 60 -2.49 -2.77 -15.36
N ASP A 61 -2.37 -2.97 -16.67
CA ASP A 61 -1.90 -4.24 -17.26
C ASP A 61 -0.42 -4.56 -16.99
N LYS A 62 0.33 -3.61 -16.42
CA LYS A 62 1.75 -3.82 -16.08
C LYS A 62 1.95 -4.36 -14.66
N VAL A 63 0.90 -4.63 -13.90
CA VAL A 63 0.97 -5.07 -12.50
C VAL A 63 1.88 -6.28 -12.32
N ASP A 64 1.85 -7.27 -13.22
CA ASP A 64 2.69 -8.47 -13.13
C ASP A 64 4.19 -8.16 -13.25
N ASN A 65 4.55 -7.19 -14.08
CA ASN A 65 5.94 -6.76 -14.21
C ASN A 65 6.41 -6.04 -12.95
N TYR A 66 5.55 -5.17 -12.40
CA TYR A 66 5.86 -4.47 -11.14
C TYR A 66 5.90 -5.42 -9.96
N PHE A 67 5.01 -6.41 -9.91
CA PHE A 67 5.04 -7.45 -8.88
C PHE A 67 6.38 -8.23 -8.91
N LYS A 68 6.82 -8.69 -10.08
CA LYS A 68 8.13 -9.35 -10.24
C LYS A 68 9.28 -8.45 -9.81
N THR A 69 9.24 -7.17 -10.16
CA THR A 69 10.25 -6.19 -9.73
C THR A 69 10.21 -6.00 -8.21
N ALA A 70 9.03 -5.91 -7.62
CA ALA A 70 8.86 -5.78 -6.18
C ALA A 70 9.40 -6.99 -5.42
N MET A 71 9.12 -8.22 -5.87
CA MET A 71 9.66 -9.43 -5.23
C MET A 71 11.17 -9.57 -5.39
N ASN A 72 11.71 -9.22 -6.57
CA ASN A 72 13.15 -9.31 -6.83
C ASN A 72 13.97 -8.16 -6.26
N GLY A 73 13.36 -7.01 -5.99
CA GLY A 73 14.00 -5.79 -5.50
C GLY A 73 13.51 -5.40 -4.11
N ALA A 74 12.30 -4.85 -4.01
CA ALA A 74 11.74 -4.31 -2.79
C ALA A 74 11.69 -5.33 -1.64
N TYR A 75 11.17 -6.53 -1.90
CA TYR A 75 11.11 -7.60 -0.90
C TYR A 75 12.49 -7.95 -0.36
N LYS A 76 13.48 -8.09 -1.25
CA LYS A 76 14.87 -8.39 -0.82
C LYS A 76 15.48 -7.25 -0.01
N ALA A 77 15.20 -6.00 -0.36
CA ALA A 77 15.70 -4.85 0.37
C ALA A 77 15.14 -4.78 1.80
N ILE A 78 13.81 -4.86 1.95
CA ILE A 78 13.19 -4.80 3.29
C ILE A 78 13.50 -6.06 4.12
N SER A 79 13.61 -7.25 3.50
CA SER A 79 14.01 -8.48 4.17
C SER A 79 15.42 -8.35 4.75
N LYS A 80 16.35 -7.79 3.98
CA LYS A 80 17.71 -7.53 4.45
C LYS A 80 17.74 -6.54 5.63
N LEU A 81 16.97 -5.45 5.55
CA LEU A 81 16.85 -4.50 6.67
C LEU A 81 16.32 -5.18 7.95
N LYS A 82 15.39 -6.14 7.80
CA LYS A 82 14.88 -6.93 8.92
C LYS A 82 15.92 -7.91 9.47
N GLU A 83 16.61 -8.65 8.61
CA GLU A 83 17.71 -9.56 9.00
C GLU A 83 18.82 -8.82 9.77
N GLU A 84 19.18 -7.62 9.32
CA GLU A 84 20.16 -6.74 9.98
C GLU A 84 19.59 -6.04 11.22
N LYS A 85 18.32 -6.29 11.59
CA LYS A 85 17.61 -5.68 12.74
C LYS A 85 17.53 -4.15 12.68
N VAL A 86 17.61 -3.57 11.48
CA VAL A 86 17.38 -2.14 11.24
C VAL A 86 15.91 -1.83 11.38
N ILE A 87 15.03 -2.75 10.89
CA ILE A 87 13.59 -2.73 11.10
C ILE A 87 13.13 -4.01 11.80
N LYS A 88 11.90 -4.03 12.32
CA LYS A 88 11.33 -5.18 13.05
C LYS A 88 10.42 -6.04 12.21
N ALA A 89 9.68 -5.41 11.30
CA ALA A 89 8.65 -6.09 10.52
C ALA A 89 8.60 -5.57 9.08
N ILE A 90 8.20 -6.46 8.19
CA ILE A 90 8.01 -6.18 6.77
C ILE A 90 6.61 -6.56 6.32
N GLY A 91 6.11 -5.86 5.32
CA GLY A 91 4.78 -6.12 4.81
C GLY A 91 4.52 -5.51 3.45
N VAL A 92 3.26 -5.52 3.07
CA VAL A 92 2.74 -4.80 1.90
C VAL A 92 1.55 -3.94 2.29
N GLY A 93 1.31 -2.84 1.57
CA GLY A 93 0.15 -1.97 1.73
C GLY A 93 -0.63 -1.89 0.43
N LEU A 94 -1.85 -2.46 0.39
CA LEU A 94 -2.62 -2.68 -0.83
C LEU A 94 -4.12 -2.46 -0.62
N ASN A 95 -4.82 -2.21 -1.75
CA ASN A 95 -6.27 -2.13 -1.83
C ASN A 95 -6.90 -3.39 -2.48
N ASP A 96 -6.14 -4.45 -2.67
CA ASP A 96 -6.50 -5.63 -3.45
C ASP A 96 -6.11 -6.89 -2.69
N SER A 97 -7.11 -7.70 -2.30
CA SER A 97 -6.89 -8.93 -1.53
C SER A 97 -6.21 -10.02 -2.35
N ASP A 98 -6.48 -10.11 -3.66
CA ASP A 98 -5.84 -11.09 -4.54
C ASP A 98 -4.33 -10.85 -4.62
N ILE A 99 -3.91 -9.59 -4.72
CA ILE A 99 -2.48 -9.25 -4.73
C ILE A 99 -1.86 -9.47 -3.35
N CYS A 100 -2.57 -9.20 -2.26
CA CYS A 100 -2.11 -9.55 -0.90
C CYS A 100 -1.83 -11.05 -0.79
N LYS A 101 -2.77 -11.89 -1.24
CA LYS A 101 -2.61 -13.34 -1.29
C LYS A 101 -1.36 -13.73 -2.07
N ARG A 102 -1.20 -13.20 -3.29
CA ARG A 102 -0.05 -13.49 -4.15
C ARG A 102 1.28 -13.15 -3.48
N PHE A 103 1.39 -12.01 -2.78
CA PHE A 103 2.59 -11.68 -2.01
C PHE A 103 2.87 -12.72 -0.93
N THR A 104 1.84 -13.17 -0.21
CA THR A 104 2.01 -14.17 0.87
C THR A 104 2.29 -15.59 0.37
N GLU A 105 2.03 -15.87 -0.89
CA GLU A 105 2.42 -17.12 -1.54
C GLU A 105 3.89 -17.12 -1.96
N GLU A 106 4.45 -15.97 -2.32
CA GLU A 106 5.81 -15.84 -2.84
C GLU A 106 6.82 -15.30 -1.82
N GLY A 107 6.37 -14.81 -0.65
CA GLY A 107 7.25 -14.24 0.37
C GLY A 107 6.74 -14.39 1.80
N GLU A 108 7.65 -14.21 2.75
CA GLU A 108 7.36 -14.20 4.17
C GLU A 108 7.16 -12.77 4.66
N PHE A 109 5.96 -12.45 5.13
CA PHE A 109 5.60 -11.12 5.61
C PHE A 109 5.07 -11.18 7.04
N ASP A 110 5.36 -10.15 7.82
CA ASP A 110 4.88 -10.03 9.21
C ASP A 110 3.50 -9.39 9.29
N CYS A 111 3.21 -8.48 8.36
CA CYS A 111 1.93 -7.78 8.34
C CYS A 111 1.53 -7.35 6.92
N ILE A 112 0.22 -7.17 6.77
CA ILE A 112 -0.38 -6.62 5.55
C ILE A 112 -1.27 -5.44 5.95
N LEU A 113 -1.06 -4.27 5.34
CA LEU A 113 -2.00 -3.17 5.40
C LEU A 113 -3.00 -3.34 4.27
N LEU A 114 -4.23 -3.72 4.63
CA LEU A 114 -5.33 -3.96 3.70
C LEU A 114 -6.32 -2.80 3.77
N ALA A 115 -6.51 -2.11 2.66
CA ALA A 115 -7.36 -0.94 2.60
C ALA A 115 -8.71 -1.24 1.94
N GLY A 116 -9.81 -0.97 2.67
CA GLY A 116 -11.17 -0.95 2.13
C GLY A 116 -11.78 -2.30 1.78
N ARG A 117 -11.13 -3.43 2.04
CA ARG A 117 -11.63 -4.79 1.74
C ARG A 117 -12.07 -5.59 2.95
N TYR A 118 -11.95 -4.99 4.13
CA TYR A 118 -12.49 -5.55 5.37
C TYR A 118 -13.10 -4.42 6.21
N THR A 119 -14.30 -4.05 5.85
CA THR A 119 -15.09 -2.95 6.43
C THR A 119 -16.53 -3.41 6.67
N LEU A 120 -17.40 -2.54 7.14
CA LEU A 120 -18.84 -2.86 7.26
C LEU A 120 -19.55 -2.92 5.90
N LEU A 121 -18.98 -2.33 4.85
CA LEU A 121 -19.56 -2.34 3.48
C LEU A 121 -18.91 -3.38 2.57
N ASP A 122 -17.64 -3.65 2.73
CA ASP A 122 -16.90 -4.57 1.88
C ASP A 122 -16.14 -5.56 2.78
N GLN A 123 -16.52 -6.82 2.69
CA GLN A 123 -15.93 -7.91 3.47
C GLN A 123 -15.32 -8.98 2.55
N SER A 124 -15.01 -8.63 1.31
CA SER A 124 -14.48 -9.57 0.31
C SER A 124 -13.23 -10.31 0.78
N ALA A 125 -12.36 -9.65 1.52
CA ALA A 125 -11.16 -10.28 2.06
C ALA A 125 -11.42 -11.42 3.05
N LEU A 126 -12.61 -11.53 3.64
CA LEU A 126 -12.95 -12.65 4.54
C LEU A 126 -12.97 -14.00 3.84
N GLU A 127 -13.28 -14.01 2.55
CA GLU A 127 -13.44 -15.25 1.78
C GLU A 127 -12.11 -15.74 1.21
N ASP A 128 -11.20 -14.81 0.88
CA ASP A 128 -10.01 -15.14 0.10
C ASP A 128 -8.69 -14.92 0.84
N PHE A 129 -8.52 -13.82 1.56
CA PHE A 129 -7.23 -13.44 2.13
C PHE A 129 -7.12 -13.64 3.65
N ILE A 130 -8.15 -13.28 4.42
CA ILE A 130 -8.11 -13.35 5.90
C ILE A 130 -7.77 -14.75 6.40
N PRO A 131 -8.35 -15.85 5.87
CA PRO A 131 -7.99 -17.21 6.30
C PRO A 131 -6.52 -17.55 6.06
N ILE A 132 -5.94 -17.06 4.96
CA ILE A 132 -4.51 -17.28 4.65
C ILE A 132 -3.64 -16.50 5.63
N ALA A 133 -4.01 -15.26 5.93
CA ALA A 133 -3.27 -14.45 6.90
C ALA A 133 -3.30 -15.07 8.31
N GLU A 134 -4.43 -15.66 8.72
CA GLU A 134 -4.57 -16.38 9.98
C GLU A 134 -3.68 -17.63 10.00
N GLU A 135 -3.75 -18.47 8.97
CA GLU A 135 -2.92 -19.67 8.84
C GLU A 135 -1.43 -19.36 8.90
N LYS A 136 -1.00 -18.29 8.24
CA LYS A 136 0.40 -17.86 8.19
C LYS A 136 0.81 -16.95 9.35
N ASN A 137 -0.08 -16.66 10.30
CA ASN A 137 0.14 -15.75 11.43
C ASN A 137 0.62 -14.35 10.98
N ILE A 138 0.03 -13.81 9.92
CA ILE A 138 0.31 -12.48 9.39
C ILE A 138 -0.61 -11.47 10.06
N GLY A 139 -0.03 -10.41 10.66
CA GLY A 139 -0.80 -9.31 11.24
C GLY A 139 -1.51 -8.49 10.17
N ILE A 140 -2.78 -8.09 10.42
CA ILE A 140 -3.53 -7.24 9.50
C ILE A 140 -3.70 -5.86 10.09
N ILE A 141 -3.29 -4.85 9.32
CA ILE A 141 -3.52 -3.43 9.59
C ILE A 141 -4.66 -2.98 8.69
N LEU A 142 -5.81 -2.65 9.27
CA LEU A 142 -6.96 -2.19 8.50
C LEU A 142 -6.84 -0.71 8.16
N ALA A 143 -6.95 -0.40 6.89
CA ALA A 143 -7.00 0.96 6.38
C ALA A 143 -8.30 1.22 5.60
N GLY A 144 -8.65 2.49 5.40
CA GLY A 144 -9.84 2.86 4.65
C GLY A 144 -11.15 2.34 5.23
N VAL A 145 -11.22 2.07 6.54
CA VAL A 145 -12.35 1.41 7.23
C VAL A 145 -13.67 2.16 7.15
N PHE A 146 -13.65 3.45 6.81
CA PHE A 146 -14.85 4.26 6.59
C PHE A 146 -15.26 4.37 5.12
N ASN A 147 -14.62 3.62 4.20
CA ASN A 147 -14.88 3.59 2.76
C ASN A 147 -15.00 5.02 2.17
N SER A 148 -13.91 5.80 2.30
CA SER A 148 -13.82 7.21 1.87
C SER A 148 -14.83 8.15 2.55
N GLY A 149 -15.33 7.78 3.72
CA GLY A 149 -16.21 8.60 4.56
C GLY A 149 -17.68 8.22 4.52
N ILE A 150 -18.10 7.30 3.65
CA ILE A 150 -19.51 6.87 3.54
C ILE A 150 -20.05 6.31 4.86
N LEU A 151 -19.26 5.51 5.57
CA LEU A 151 -19.63 4.95 6.86
C LEU A 151 -19.63 5.98 8.00
N ALA A 152 -19.01 7.14 7.80
CA ALA A 152 -19.00 8.21 8.80
C ALA A 152 -20.13 9.23 8.59
N LYS A 153 -20.51 9.51 7.32
CA LYS A 153 -21.43 10.59 6.96
C LYS A 153 -22.74 10.09 6.36
N GLY A 154 -22.81 8.84 5.95
CA GLY A 154 -23.91 8.33 5.13
C GLY A 154 -23.79 8.73 3.65
N ILE A 155 -24.79 8.37 2.86
CA ILE A 155 -24.90 8.74 1.45
C ILE A 155 -25.34 10.20 1.37
N GLY A 156 -24.67 11.01 0.55
CA GLY A 156 -25.00 12.43 0.37
C GLY A 156 -24.07 13.12 -0.59
N ASP A 157 -24.30 14.42 -0.80
CA ASP A 157 -23.44 15.24 -1.63
C ASP A 157 -22.00 15.27 -1.10
N ASN A 158 -21.02 15.18 -2.01
CA ASN A 158 -19.58 15.17 -1.71
C ASN A 158 -19.07 13.97 -0.90
N VAL A 159 -19.81 12.86 -0.89
CA VAL A 159 -19.34 11.58 -0.38
C VAL A 159 -18.80 10.74 -1.53
N THR A 160 -17.70 10.05 -1.30
CA THR A 160 -17.05 9.18 -2.30
C THR A 160 -16.94 7.76 -1.78
N PHE A 161 -16.76 6.82 -2.68
CA PHE A 161 -16.41 5.43 -2.40
C PHE A 161 -15.13 5.09 -3.19
N PHE A 162 -14.10 4.60 -2.53
CA PHE A 162 -12.76 4.44 -3.12
C PHE A 162 -12.26 5.70 -3.87
N TYR A 163 -12.49 6.88 -3.28
CA TYR A 163 -12.13 8.18 -3.86
C TYR A 163 -12.84 8.52 -5.17
N ASP A 164 -13.91 7.81 -5.51
CA ASP A 164 -14.71 8.00 -6.71
C ASP A 164 -16.21 8.11 -6.39
N LYS A 165 -17.05 8.23 -7.41
CA LYS A 165 -18.50 8.23 -7.23
C LYS A 165 -18.97 6.95 -6.55
N ILE A 166 -20.00 7.08 -5.73
CA ILE A 166 -20.63 5.92 -5.09
C ILE A 166 -21.29 5.07 -6.16
N PRO A 167 -21.04 3.76 -6.22
CA PRO A 167 -21.77 2.84 -7.10
C PRO A 167 -23.25 2.78 -6.73
N GLU A 168 -24.11 2.55 -7.74
CA GLU A 168 -25.58 2.52 -7.55
C GLU A 168 -26.07 1.41 -6.60
N ASN A 169 -25.26 0.38 -6.40
CA ASN A 169 -25.57 -0.75 -5.53
C ASN A 169 -25.11 -0.58 -4.07
N ILE A 170 -24.56 0.56 -3.72
CA ILE A 170 -24.20 0.98 -2.36
C ILE A 170 -25.15 2.09 -1.90
#